data_7d1c35cc0a8dccdbaa4dc7d075653ce4
#
_entry.id   7d1c35cc0a8dccdbaa4dc7d075653ce4
#
_cell.length_a   1.000
_cell.length_b   1.000
_cell.length_c   1.000
_cell.angle_alpha   90.00
_cell.angle_beta   90.00
_cell.angle_gamma   90.00
#
_symmetry.space_group_name_H-M   'P 1'
#
loop_
_entity.id
_entity.type
_entity.pdbx_description
1 polymer ?
#
loop_
_entity_poly.entity_id
_entity_poly.type
_entity_poly.pdbx_seq_one_letter_code
_entity_poly.pdbx_strand_id
1 'polypeptide(L)'
;EGTSDAQINPFGPPPAVHFFGGTPDDPILTASRTIDGSTTGLGDVDARVKINLRRGEPLSVAVLGDVRFPTGSESNLLGSGAFAVRGLAIFSAHFGAFSPHANAGYLYRGGDFENDAVLATVGFDHLLAPWATLAIDVISQLQVGDSPLQVPGPVHIESPYHRTIIPTVIPDSRDDQVDGSLGIKLTTAPGLTVLGNGQWALNRGGLRPDVIWTAGLEYNF
;
A
#
# COMPACT_ATOMS: atom_id res chain seq x y z
N GLU A 1 3.30 -11.48 10.47
CA GLU A 1 3.58 -12.92 10.44
C GLU A 1 3.90 -13.31 9.01
N GLY A 2 5.16 -13.60 8.72
CA GLY A 2 5.58 -14.19 7.46
C GLY A 2 5.84 -15.68 7.67
N THR A 3 4.96 -16.54 7.18
CA THR A 3 5.21 -17.96 7.07
C THR A 3 5.81 -18.24 5.70
N SER A 4 7.05 -18.67 5.65
CA SER A 4 7.64 -19.26 4.44
C SER A 4 7.41 -20.77 4.48
N ASP A 5 6.42 -21.24 3.74
CA ASP A 5 6.21 -22.68 3.53
C ASP A 5 7.19 -23.19 2.47
N ALA A 6 8.26 -23.84 2.92
CA ALA A 6 9.07 -24.64 2.02
C ALA A 6 8.35 -25.97 1.76
N GLN A 7 7.74 -26.13 0.59
CA GLN A 7 7.20 -27.43 0.18
C GLN A 7 8.34 -28.39 -0.11
N ILE A 8 8.53 -29.35 0.79
CA ILE A 8 9.48 -30.43 0.63
C ILE A 8 8.75 -31.63 0.04
N ASN A 9 9.25 -32.15 -1.08
CA ASN A 9 8.71 -33.38 -1.65
C ASN A 9 9.08 -34.55 -0.72
N PRO A 10 8.11 -35.23 -0.07
CA PRO A 10 8.36 -36.29 0.90
C PRO A 10 8.95 -37.57 0.30
N PHE A 11 9.11 -37.65 -1.02
CA PHE A 11 9.61 -38.87 -1.72
C PHE A 11 11.06 -38.77 -2.19
N GLY A 12 11.86 -37.81 -1.70
CA GLY A 12 13.28 -37.73 -2.02
C GLY A 12 14.13 -38.47 -0.97
N PRO A 13 15.24 -39.12 -1.37
CA PRO A 13 16.10 -39.74 -0.39
C PRO A 13 16.84 -38.71 0.47
N PRO A 14 17.14 -39.01 1.73
CA PRO A 14 18.08 -38.19 2.47
C PRO A 14 19.45 -38.24 1.78
N PRO A 15 20.23 -37.14 1.69
CA PRO A 15 20.36 -36.07 2.67
C PRO A 15 20.06 -34.67 2.15
N ALA A 16 19.09 -34.45 1.29
CA ALA A 16 18.91 -33.18 0.63
C ALA A 16 17.67 -32.40 1.12
N VAL A 17 17.21 -32.65 2.32
CA VAL A 17 16.11 -31.94 2.93
C VAL A 17 16.68 -30.87 3.85
N HIS A 18 16.44 -29.61 3.55
CA HIS A 18 16.66 -28.54 4.52
C HIS A 18 15.58 -28.62 5.59
N PHE A 19 15.99 -28.79 6.85
CA PHE A 19 15.10 -28.77 7.99
C PHE A 19 15.62 -27.75 9.02
N PHE A 20 14.71 -27.16 9.76
CA PHE A 20 15.04 -26.12 10.75
C PHE A 20 15.46 -26.69 12.11
N GLY A 21 15.32 -27.99 12.30
CA GLY A 21 15.65 -28.72 13.52
C GLY A 21 15.08 -30.13 13.46
N GLY A 22 15.17 -30.86 14.57
CA GLY A 22 14.75 -32.24 14.65
C GLY A 22 15.88 -33.21 14.23
N THR A 23 15.50 -34.39 13.77
CA THR A 23 16.42 -35.43 13.26
C THR A 23 16.13 -35.71 11.79
N PRO A 24 17.03 -36.35 11.03
CA PRO A 24 16.75 -36.76 9.66
C PRO A 24 15.52 -37.67 9.51
N ASP A 25 15.18 -38.43 10.56
CA ASP A 25 14.02 -39.32 10.59
C ASP A 25 12.73 -38.63 11.04
N ASP A 26 12.86 -37.50 11.78
CA ASP A 26 11.76 -36.62 12.23
C ASP A 26 12.14 -35.16 12.10
N PRO A 27 12.16 -34.62 10.88
CA PRO A 27 12.61 -33.26 10.62
C PRO A 27 11.54 -32.23 10.95
N ILE A 28 11.94 -31.11 11.57
CA ILE A 28 11.11 -29.92 11.73
C ILE A 28 11.16 -29.14 10.42
N LEU A 29 10.08 -29.21 9.62
CA LEU A 29 9.99 -28.64 8.27
C LEU A 29 9.57 -27.17 8.24
N THR A 30 9.05 -26.67 9.35
CA THR A 30 8.59 -25.28 9.48
C THR A 30 9.25 -24.62 10.67
N ALA A 31 9.65 -23.35 10.51
CA ALA A 31 10.08 -22.51 11.60
C ALA A 31 9.25 -21.23 11.61
N SER A 32 8.71 -20.87 12.77
CA SER A 32 8.10 -19.57 13.00
C SER A 32 8.95 -18.77 13.98
N ARG A 33 9.14 -17.49 13.69
CA ARG A 33 9.77 -16.55 14.61
C ARG A 33 8.83 -15.40 14.84
N THR A 34 8.35 -15.26 16.06
CA THR A 34 7.60 -14.08 16.50
C THR A 34 8.61 -13.03 16.99
N ILE A 35 8.48 -11.81 16.48
CA ILE A 35 9.24 -10.66 16.94
C ILE A 35 8.23 -9.72 17.57
N ASP A 36 8.32 -9.57 18.89
CA ASP A 36 7.55 -8.61 19.65
C ASP A 36 8.46 -7.44 20.04
N GLY A 37 7.97 -6.23 19.83
CA GLY A 37 8.69 -5.02 20.18
C GLY A 37 7.80 -3.80 20.09
N SER A 38 8.18 -2.76 20.79
CA SER A 38 7.58 -1.43 20.64
C SER A 38 8.67 -0.39 20.47
N THR A 39 8.42 0.56 19.60
CA THR A 39 9.32 1.70 19.40
C THR A 39 8.52 2.98 19.38
N THR A 40 9.12 4.07 19.82
CA THR A 40 8.53 5.40 19.82
C THR A 40 9.56 6.40 19.29
N GLY A 41 9.14 7.29 18.41
CA GLY A 41 10.01 8.29 17.82
C GLY A 41 9.29 9.09 16.75
N LEU A 42 10.03 9.98 16.09
CA LEU A 42 9.53 10.70 14.92
C LEU A 42 9.64 9.81 13.69
N GLY A 43 8.60 9.85 12.88
CA GLY A 43 8.59 9.25 11.55
C GLY A 43 9.21 10.17 10.49
N ASP A 44 8.97 9.84 9.23
CA ASP A 44 9.35 10.70 8.12
C ASP A 44 8.56 12.01 8.12
N VAL A 45 9.18 13.08 7.69
CA VAL A 45 8.56 14.41 7.57
C VAL A 45 8.16 14.65 6.13
N ASP A 46 6.89 15.00 5.92
CA ASP A 46 6.36 15.38 4.61
C ASP A 46 6.12 16.90 4.55
N ALA A 47 6.56 17.52 3.44
CA ALA A 47 6.23 18.89 3.10
C ALA A 47 5.33 18.90 1.86
N ARG A 48 4.20 19.62 1.93
CA ARG A 48 3.18 19.62 0.88
C ARG A 48 2.73 21.01 0.50
N VAL A 49 2.59 21.24 -0.82
CA VAL A 49 2.05 22.48 -1.39
C VAL A 49 0.96 22.13 -2.39
N LYS A 50 -0.21 22.77 -2.28
CA LYS A 50 -1.32 22.69 -3.24
C LYS A 50 -1.61 24.07 -3.81
N ILE A 51 -1.63 24.17 -5.13
CA ILE A 51 -1.90 25.40 -5.86
C ILE A 51 -3.18 25.21 -6.67
N ASN A 52 -4.19 26.04 -6.43
CA ASN A 52 -5.40 26.04 -7.24
C ASN A 52 -5.14 26.88 -8.50
N LEU A 53 -5.15 26.24 -9.66
CA LEU A 53 -4.95 26.87 -10.96
C LEU A 53 -6.25 27.49 -11.48
N ARG A 54 -7.38 26.85 -11.20
CA ARG A 54 -8.72 27.32 -11.53
C ARG A 54 -9.68 27.03 -10.38
N ARG A 55 -10.41 28.06 -9.98
CA ARG A 55 -11.53 27.94 -9.03
C ARG A 55 -12.79 28.41 -9.73
N GLY A 56 -13.82 27.60 -9.73
CA GLY A 56 -15.11 27.97 -10.30
C GLY A 56 -15.96 26.79 -10.71
N GLU A 57 -17.23 27.03 -10.86
CA GLU A 57 -18.17 26.03 -11.34
C GLU A 57 -18.19 25.99 -12.88
N PRO A 58 -18.44 24.80 -13.46
CA PRO A 58 -18.57 23.53 -12.75
C PRO A 58 -17.23 22.85 -12.42
N LEU A 59 -16.09 23.33 -12.94
CA LEU A 59 -14.79 22.67 -12.90
C LEU A 59 -13.75 23.48 -12.13
N SER A 60 -13.08 22.83 -11.19
CA SER A 60 -11.90 23.30 -10.48
C SER A 60 -10.70 22.44 -10.82
N VAL A 61 -9.52 23.07 -10.92
CA VAL A 61 -8.24 22.41 -11.23
C VAL A 61 -7.18 22.87 -10.25
N ALA A 62 -6.42 21.93 -9.73
CA ALA A 62 -5.28 22.22 -8.86
C ALA A 62 -4.09 21.30 -9.20
N VAL A 63 -2.91 21.70 -8.75
CA VAL A 63 -1.72 20.87 -8.71
C VAL A 63 -1.24 20.74 -7.26
N LEU A 64 -0.66 19.59 -6.93
CA LEU A 64 -0.10 19.31 -5.63
C LEU A 64 1.31 18.76 -5.80
N GLY A 65 2.24 19.29 -5.04
CA GLY A 65 3.57 18.77 -4.85
C GLY A 65 3.75 18.33 -3.41
N ASP A 66 4.40 17.20 -3.20
CA ASP A 66 4.63 16.61 -1.90
C ASP A 66 6.05 16.01 -1.88
N VAL A 67 6.78 16.28 -0.83
CA VAL A 67 8.15 15.81 -0.65
C VAL A 67 8.26 15.15 0.71
N ARG A 68 8.69 13.89 0.73
CA ARG A 68 8.98 13.13 1.94
C ARG A 68 10.48 13.11 2.19
N PHE A 69 10.87 13.45 3.41
CA PHE A 69 12.25 13.38 3.90
C PHE A 69 12.37 12.16 4.82
N PRO A 70 13.39 11.29 4.61
CA PRO A 70 13.62 10.09 5.42
C PRO A 70 14.22 10.47 6.78
N THR A 71 13.45 11.15 7.63
CA THR A 71 13.87 11.60 8.97
C THR A 71 13.61 10.55 10.05
N GLY A 72 12.76 9.56 9.76
CA GLY A 72 12.47 8.45 10.66
C GLY A 72 13.59 7.41 10.68
N SER A 73 13.60 6.58 11.73
CA SER A 73 14.54 5.47 11.83
C SER A 73 14.01 4.25 11.08
N GLU A 74 14.68 3.87 10.00
CA GLU A 74 14.36 2.68 9.21
C GLU A 74 14.50 1.39 10.06
N SER A 75 15.58 1.27 10.82
CA SER A 75 15.83 0.09 11.67
C SER A 75 14.78 -0.12 12.76
N ASN A 76 14.07 0.94 13.13
CA ASN A 76 12.98 0.91 14.11
C ASN A 76 11.59 0.93 13.45
N LEU A 77 11.51 0.80 12.13
CA LEU A 77 10.27 0.86 11.35
C LEU A 77 9.49 2.18 11.53
N LEU A 78 10.19 3.27 11.84
CA LEU A 78 9.62 4.62 12.00
C LEU A 78 9.72 5.47 10.75
N GLY A 79 10.47 5.03 9.74
CA GLY A 79 10.64 5.75 8.47
C GLY A 79 10.93 4.81 7.31
N SER A 80 10.78 5.33 6.10
CA SER A 80 11.00 4.59 4.85
C SER A 80 12.49 4.42 4.49
N GLY A 81 13.38 5.20 5.12
CA GLY A 81 14.79 5.27 4.75
C GLY A 81 15.04 5.91 3.37
N ALA A 82 14.00 6.29 2.64
CA ALA A 82 14.09 6.78 1.28
C ALA A 82 13.38 8.14 1.10
N PHE A 83 14.01 8.99 0.29
CA PHE A 83 13.42 10.25 -0.17
C PHE A 83 12.35 9.95 -1.22
N ALA A 84 11.20 10.65 -1.15
CA ALA A 84 10.16 10.51 -2.15
C ALA A 84 9.60 11.87 -2.57
N VAL A 85 9.20 11.97 -3.84
CA VAL A 85 8.55 13.16 -4.42
C VAL A 85 7.29 12.74 -5.13
N ARG A 86 6.18 13.40 -4.83
CA ARG A 86 4.90 13.18 -5.50
C ARG A 86 4.39 14.45 -6.15
N GLY A 87 3.95 14.34 -7.39
CA GLY A 87 3.24 15.39 -8.10
C GLY A 87 1.86 14.91 -8.54
N LEU A 88 0.81 15.68 -8.29
CA LEU A 88 -0.57 15.35 -8.69
C LEU A 88 -1.21 16.52 -9.44
N ALA A 89 -1.92 16.22 -10.52
CA ALA A 89 -2.98 17.04 -11.08
C ALA A 89 -4.31 16.62 -10.46
N ILE A 90 -5.12 17.59 -10.04
CA ILE A 90 -6.36 17.38 -9.31
C ILE A 90 -7.48 18.07 -10.08
N PHE A 91 -8.51 17.33 -10.41
CA PHE A 91 -9.71 17.80 -11.09
C PHE A 91 -10.93 17.52 -10.21
N SER A 92 -11.79 18.49 -10.05
CA SER A 92 -13.09 18.31 -9.39
C SER A 92 -14.15 19.12 -10.08
N ALA A 93 -15.35 18.56 -10.17
CA ALA A 93 -16.50 19.25 -10.70
C ALA A 93 -17.65 19.22 -9.69
N HIS A 94 -18.59 20.14 -9.81
CA HIS A 94 -19.75 20.24 -8.93
C HIS A 94 -21.03 20.38 -9.74
N PHE A 95 -21.97 19.45 -9.52
CA PHE A 95 -23.26 19.38 -10.20
C PHE A 95 -24.36 19.17 -9.16
N GLY A 96 -24.71 20.23 -8.44
CA GLY A 96 -25.69 20.16 -7.36
C GLY A 96 -25.20 19.26 -6.19
N ALA A 97 -25.88 18.14 -5.95
CA ALA A 97 -25.50 17.21 -4.89
C ALA A 97 -24.37 16.25 -5.28
N PHE A 98 -23.96 16.21 -6.55
CA PHE A 98 -22.98 15.27 -7.09
C PHE A 98 -21.68 15.99 -7.45
N SER A 99 -20.57 15.57 -6.89
CA SER A 99 -19.25 16.18 -7.08
C SER A 99 -18.22 15.13 -7.50
N PRO A 100 -18.09 14.83 -8.80
CA PRO A 100 -17.07 13.93 -9.30
C PRO A 100 -15.68 14.56 -9.19
N HIS A 101 -14.68 13.73 -8.97
CA HIS A 101 -13.29 14.14 -8.94
C HIS A 101 -12.35 13.08 -9.52
N ALA A 102 -11.21 13.53 -10.00
CA ALA A 102 -10.14 12.67 -10.48
C ALA A 102 -8.78 13.29 -10.14
N ASN A 103 -7.83 12.46 -9.77
CA ASN A 103 -6.45 12.85 -9.57
C ASN A 103 -5.56 11.94 -10.43
N ALA A 104 -4.49 12.51 -10.99
CA ALA A 104 -3.48 11.75 -11.69
C ALA A 104 -2.11 12.34 -11.40
N GLY A 105 -1.09 11.49 -11.29
CA GLY A 105 0.26 11.96 -11.01
C GLY A 105 1.30 10.88 -10.96
N TYR A 106 2.44 11.26 -10.43
CA TYR A 106 3.62 10.43 -10.37
C TYR A 106 4.24 10.51 -8.98
N LEU A 107 4.72 9.37 -8.50
CA LEU A 107 5.46 9.21 -7.26
C LEU A 107 6.85 8.68 -7.60
N TYR A 108 7.86 9.52 -7.40
CA TYR A 108 9.27 9.12 -7.43
C TYR A 108 9.69 8.62 -6.06
N ARG A 109 10.42 7.51 -6.02
CA ARG A 109 11.00 6.92 -4.81
C ARG A 109 12.50 6.71 -5.01
N GLY A 110 13.30 7.28 -4.13
CA GLY A 110 14.76 7.23 -4.19
C GLY A 110 15.39 5.98 -3.59
N GLY A 111 14.61 4.99 -3.18
CA GLY A 111 15.12 3.75 -2.56
C GLY A 111 15.30 2.61 -3.55
N ASP A 112 16.07 1.61 -3.15
CA ASP A 112 16.35 0.42 -3.97
C ASP A 112 15.26 -0.67 -3.86
N PHE A 113 14.30 -0.51 -2.94
CA PHE A 113 13.30 -1.54 -2.62
C PHE A 113 11.93 -1.28 -3.21
N GLU A 114 11.66 -0.06 -3.66
CA GLU A 114 10.36 0.32 -4.18
C GLU A 114 10.53 1.07 -5.51
N ASN A 115 9.77 0.68 -6.52
CA ASN A 115 9.75 1.39 -7.79
C ASN A 115 8.92 2.68 -7.70
N ASP A 116 9.19 3.57 -8.63
CA ASP A 116 8.32 4.70 -8.93
C ASP A 116 6.90 4.22 -9.27
N ALA A 117 5.93 5.09 -9.13
CA ALA A 117 4.55 4.75 -9.43
C ALA A 117 3.78 5.85 -10.15
N VAL A 118 2.92 5.44 -11.07
CA VAL A 118 1.82 6.28 -11.57
C VAL A 118 0.67 6.19 -10.60
N LEU A 119 0.15 7.34 -10.20
CA LEU A 119 -0.96 7.48 -9.27
C LEU A 119 -2.22 7.89 -10.04
N ALA A 120 -3.33 7.25 -9.77
CA ALA A 120 -4.63 7.66 -10.27
C ALA A 120 -5.71 7.45 -9.22
N THR A 121 -6.62 8.40 -9.11
CA THR A 121 -7.83 8.29 -8.28
C THR A 121 -8.99 8.80 -9.10
N VAL A 122 -10.10 8.08 -9.07
CA VAL A 122 -11.37 8.52 -9.65
C VAL A 122 -12.46 8.22 -8.64
N GLY A 123 -13.30 9.21 -8.39
CA GLY A 123 -14.38 9.07 -7.45
C GLY A 123 -15.40 10.17 -7.51
N PHE A 124 -16.30 10.15 -6.57
CA PHE A 124 -17.28 11.22 -6.39
C PHE A 124 -17.72 11.35 -4.94
N ASP A 125 -18.10 12.57 -4.60
CA ASP A 125 -18.85 12.89 -3.39
C ASP A 125 -20.32 13.06 -3.75
N HIS A 126 -21.23 12.57 -2.92
CA HIS A 126 -22.67 12.79 -3.05
C HIS A 126 -23.26 13.33 -1.76
N LEU A 127 -23.85 14.50 -1.82
CA LEU A 127 -24.53 15.13 -0.70
C LEU A 127 -25.86 14.43 -0.45
N LEU A 128 -25.91 13.54 0.53
CA LEU A 128 -27.12 12.80 0.92
C LEU A 128 -28.12 13.70 1.68
N ALA A 129 -27.59 14.61 2.49
CA ALA A 129 -28.33 15.60 3.25
C ALA A 129 -27.43 16.81 3.53
N PRO A 130 -27.95 17.98 3.93
CA PRO A 130 -27.12 19.15 4.24
C PRO A 130 -26.00 18.92 5.26
N TRP A 131 -26.12 17.85 6.05
CA TRP A 131 -25.18 17.45 7.08
C TRP A 131 -24.45 16.14 6.78
N ALA A 132 -24.74 15.45 5.64
CA ALA A 132 -24.16 14.13 5.34
C ALA A 132 -23.70 14.04 3.88
N THR A 133 -22.45 13.68 3.66
CA THR A 133 -21.86 13.42 2.34
C THR A 133 -21.29 12.01 2.30
N LEU A 134 -21.63 11.28 1.24
CA LEU A 134 -21.05 9.99 0.90
C LEU A 134 -19.89 10.21 -0.09
N ALA A 135 -18.77 9.54 0.10
CA ALA A 135 -17.64 9.52 -0.81
C ALA A 135 -17.36 8.10 -1.29
N ILE A 136 -17.12 7.93 -2.58
CA ILE A 136 -16.75 6.65 -3.19
C ILE A 136 -15.58 6.89 -4.14
N ASP A 137 -14.49 6.11 -3.97
CA ASP A 137 -13.28 6.24 -4.76
C ASP A 137 -12.74 4.88 -5.22
N VAL A 138 -12.08 4.90 -6.35
CA VAL A 138 -11.10 3.90 -6.77
C VAL A 138 -9.73 4.58 -6.80
N ILE A 139 -8.80 4.04 -6.06
CA ILE A 139 -7.45 4.58 -5.87
C ILE A 139 -6.47 3.57 -6.46
N SER A 140 -5.56 4.04 -7.30
CA SER A 140 -4.55 3.17 -7.91
C SER A 140 -3.15 3.75 -7.76
N GLN A 141 -2.22 2.86 -7.49
CA GLN A 141 -0.79 3.09 -7.52
C GLN A 141 -0.16 1.99 -8.38
N LEU A 142 0.23 2.35 -9.59
CA LEU A 142 0.73 1.43 -10.60
C LEU A 142 2.24 1.55 -10.70
N GLN A 143 2.94 0.46 -10.43
CA GLN A 143 4.40 0.39 -10.45
C GLN A 143 4.96 0.69 -11.84
N VAL A 144 6.02 1.50 -11.92
CA VAL A 144 6.77 1.79 -13.13
C VAL A 144 8.03 0.94 -13.16
N GLY A 145 8.22 0.20 -14.25
CA GLY A 145 9.36 -0.71 -14.42
C GLY A 145 9.12 -2.10 -13.83
N ASP A 146 10.20 -2.87 -13.78
CA ASP A 146 10.19 -4.22 -13.22
C ASP A 146 10.25 -4.17 -11.70
N SER A 147 9.68 -5.18 -11.04
CA SER A 147 9.76 -5.25 -9.58
C SER A 147 11.21 -5.36 -9.09
N PRO A 148 11.65 -4.53 -8.14
CA PRO A 148 12.97 -4.64 -7.54
C PRO A 148 13.06 -5.88 -6.64
N LEU A 149 11.94 -6.48 -6.26
CA LEU A 149 11.89 -7.68 -5.44
C LEU A 149 12.40 -8.88 -6.26
N GLN A 150 13.64 -9.29 -5.99
CA GLN A 150 14.20 -10.49 -6.59
C GLN A 150 13.80 -11.71 -5.76
N VAL A 151 12.91 -12.50 -6.30
CA VAL A 151 12.51 -13.78 -5.71
C VAL A 151 13.41 -14.85 -6.26
N PRO A 152 14.04 -15.69 -5.39
CA PRO A 152 14.83 -16.82 -5.86
C PRO A 152 13.99 -17.73 -6.77
N GLY A 153 14.49 -17.98 -7.97
CA GLY A 153 13.84 -18.87 -8.93
C GLY A 153 13.86 -20.35 -8.47
N PRO A 154 13.15 -21.22 -9.19
CA PRO A 154 13.17 -22.65 -8.93
C PRO A 154 14.60 -23.20 -8.99
N VAL A 155 14.98 -23.99 -7.98
CA VAL A 155 16.25 -24.72 -7.96
C VAL A 155 16.02 -26.16 -8.46
N HIS A 156 16.63 -26.51 -9.59
CA HIS A 156 16.56 -27.84 -10.14
C HIS A 156 17.75 -28.66 -9.65
N ILE A 157 17.47 -29.79 -9.02
CA ILE A 157 18.47 -30.76 -8.57
C ILE A 157 18.36 -31.99 -9.45
N GLU A 158 19.43 -32.33 -10.16
CA GLU A 158 19.40 -33.43 -11.13
C GLU A 158 20.00 -34.72 -10.61
N SER A 159 20.81 -34.66 -9.55
CA SER A 159 21.47 -35.85 -9.00
C SER A 159 21.45 -35.84 -7.46
N PRO A 160 21.20 -36.96 -6.81
CA PRO A 160 20.94 -38.31 -7.33
C PRO A 160 19.52 -38.51 -7.89
N TYR A 161 18.61 -37.53 -7.70
CA TYR A 161 17.22 -37.58 -8.16
C TYR A 161 16.79 -36.24 -8.72
N HIS A 162 15.99 -36.29 -9.80
CA HIS A 162 15.40 -35.10 -10.39
C HIS A 162 14.32 -34.50 -9.47
N ARG A 163 14.52 -33.29 -9.01
CA ARG A 163 13.51 -32.54 -8.26
C ARG A 163 13.68 -31.04 -8.43
N THR A 164 12.59 -30.35 -8.28
CA THR A 164 12.53 -28.88 -8.27
C THR A 164 12.11 -28.40 -6.89
N ILE A 165 12.92 -27.55 -6.30
CA ILE A 165 12.57 -26.83 -5.07
C ILE A 165 12.12 -25.42 -5.49
N ILE A 166 10.94 -25.01 -5.05
CA ILE A 166 10.45 -23.64 -5.20
C ILE A 166 10.63 -22.96 -3.84
N PRO A 167 11.68 -22.12 -3.67
CA PRO A 167 11.99 -21.54 -2.37
C PRO A 167 10.92 -20.57 -1.87
N THR A 168 10.22 -19.92 -2.79
CA THR A 168 9.22 -18.89 -2.46
C THR A 168 8.12 -18.91 -3.50
N VAL A 169 6.87 -18.90 -3.05
CA VAL A 169 5.70 -18.75 -3.92
C VAL A 169 5.10 -17.38 -3.63
N ILE A 170 5.43 -16.40 -4.49
CA ILE A 170 4.77 -15.10 -4.49
C ILE A 170 3.88 -15.06 -5.72
N PRO A 171 2.55 -14.98 -5.55
CA PRO A 171 1.62 -15.08 -6.67
C PRO A 171 1.74 -13.93 -7.68
N ASP A 172 2.14 -12.76 -7.21
CA ASP A 172 2.35 -11.58 -8.04
C ASP A 172 3.56 -10.80 -7.50
N SER A 173 4.57 -10.61 -8.35
CA SER A 173 5.77 -9.85 -7.98
C SER A 173 5.61 -8.35 -8.24
N ARG A 174 4.51 -7.90 -8.87
CA ARG A 174 4.24 -6.48 -9.09
C ARG A 174 3.52 -5.88 -7.89
N ASP A 175 3.92 -4.67 -7.54
CA ASP A 175 3.33 -3.89 -6.46
C ASP A 175 2.18 -2.98 -6.94
N ASP A 176 1.55 -3.31 -8.07
CA ASP A 176 0.37 -2.58 -8.56
C ASP A 176 -0.76 -2.69 -7.53
N GLN A 177 -1.18 -1.56 -6.98
CA GLN A 177 -2.24 -1.51 -5.97
C GLN A 177 -3.46 -0.80 -6.54
N VAL A 178 -4.61 -1.44 -6.40
CA VAL A 178 -5.92 -0.87 -6.71
C VAL A 178 -6.85 -1.09 -5.54
N ASP A 179 -7.35 -0.02 -4.98
CA ASP A 179 -8.21 -0.01 -3.80
C ASP A 179 -9.56 0.64 -4.09
N GLY A 180 -10.59 0.09 -3.48
CA GLY A 180 -11.89 0.73 -3.33
C GLY A 180 -11.96 1.48 -2.00
N SER A 181 -12.62 2.62 -1.98
CA SER A 181 -12.82 3.42 -0.78
C SER A 181 -14.28 3.83 -0.67
N LEU A 182 -14.82 3.74 0.54
CA LEU A 182 -16.15 4.22 0.89
C LEU A 182 -16.04 5.06 2.17
N GLY A 183 -16.43 6.31 2.07
CA GLY A 183 -16.37 7.27 3.16
C GLY A 183 -17.71 7.94 3.44
N ILE A 184 -17.87 8.39 4.67
CA ILE A 184 -18.96 9.25 5.10
C ILE A 184 -18.42 10.44 5.86
N LYS A 185 -18.93 11.62 5.54
CA LYS A 185 -18.64 12.87 6.23
C LYS A 185 -19.92 13.41 6.84
N LEU A 186 -19.91 13.66 8.15
CA LEU A 186 -21.07 14.12 8.91
C LEU A 186 -20.75 15.46 9.59
N THR A 187 -21.48 16.51 9.25
CA THR A 187 -21.40 17.80 9.94
C THR A 187 -22.39 17.77 11.11
N THR A 188 -21.89 17.54 12.32
CA THR A 188 -22.69 17.27 13.52
C THR A 188 -23.06 18.53 14.30
N ALA A 189 -22.25 19.60 14.14
CA ALA A 189 -22.49 20.89 14.79
C ALA A 189 -21.84 21.99 13.92
N PRO A 190 -22.17 23.29 14.14
CA PRO A 190 -21.50 24.38 13.45
C PRO A 190 -19.98 24.27 13.61
N GLY A 191 -19.28 24.15 12.48
CA GLY A 191 -17.83 23.98 12.44
C GLY A 191 -17.30 22.59 12.72
N LEU A 192 -18.08 21.64 13.26
CA LEU A 192 -17.61 20.30 13.62
C LEU A 192 -18.04 19.26 12.58
N THR A 193 -17.07 18.58 12.01
CA THR A 193 -17.27 17.48 11.07
C THR A 193 -16.59 16.21 11.56
N VAL A 194 -17.31 15.11 11.48
CA VAL A 194 -16.81 13.76 11.72
C VAL A 194 -16.69 13.05 10.39
N LEU A 195 -15.58 12.36 10.15
CA LEU A 195 -15.40 11.55 8.96
C LEU A 195 -15.00 10.14 9.32
N GLY A 196 -15.50 9.20 8.55
CA GLY A 196 -15.15 7.80 8.61
C GLY A 196 -14.95 7.25 7.20
N ASN A 197 -13.94 6.41 7.01
CA ASN A 197 -13.64 5.82 5.72
C ASN A 197 -13.15 4.39 5.92
N GLY A 198 -13.60 3.49 5.02
CA GLY A 198 -13.05 2.17 4.83
C GLY A 198 -12.43 2.06 3.45
N GLN A 199 -11.22 1.55 3.37
CA GLN A 199 -10.50 1.27 2.13
C GLN A 199 -10.14 -0.21 2.10
N TRP A 200 -10.36 -0.88 0.98
CA TRP A 200 -10.10 -2.30 0.81
C TRP A 200 -9.45 -2.61 -0.53
N ALA A 201 -8.62 -3.66 -0.54
CA ALA A 201 -7.91 -4.10 -1.71
C ALA A 201 -8.86 -4.67 -2.77
N LEU A 202 -8.79 -4.18 -4.01
CA LEU A 202 -9.51 -4.70 -5.18
C LEU A 202 -8.66 -5.67 -6.01
N ASN A 203 -7.34 -5.68 -5.79
CA ASN A 203 -6.41 -6.62 -6.42
C ASN A 203 -5.44 -7.19 -5.38
N ARG A 204 -4.57 -8.12 -5.78
CA ARG A 204 -3.61 -8.82 -4.90
C ARG A 204 -2.20 -8.24 -4.93
N GLY A 205 -1.97 -7.11 -5.59
CA GLY A 205 -0.65 -6.50 -5.68
C GLY A 205 -0.24 -5.78 -4.41
N GLY A 206 1.07 -5.77 -4.14
CA GLY A 206 1.69 -5.09 -3.02
C GLY A 206 1.46 -5.73 -1.64
N LEU A 207 2.33 -5.36 -0.70
CA LEU A 207 2.17 -5.71 0.72
C LEU A 207 1.30 -4.65 1.40
N ARG A 208 0.06 -4.96 1.66
CA ARG A 208 -0.90 -4.06 2.31
C ARG A 208 -1.95 -4.84 3.10
N PRO A 209 -2.58 -4.23 4.11
CA PRO A 209 -3.70 -4.85 4.80
C PRO A 209 -4.91 -4.99 3.86
N ASP A 210 -5.74 -5.99 4.09
CA ASP A 210 -6.98 -6.21 3.33
C ASP A 210 -7.96 -5.04 3.47
N VAL A 211 -7.98 -4.42 4.65
CA VAL A 211 -8.86 -3.29 4.97
C VAL A 211 -8.13 -2.27 5.84
N ILE A 212 -8.28 -0.98 5.50
CA ILE A 212 -7.80 0.15 6.30
C ILE A 212 -9.02 0.96 6.74
N TRP A 213 -9.19 1.14 8.05
CA TRP A 213 -10.20 2.03 8.62
C TRP A 213 -9.57 3.35 9.01
N THR A 214 -10.21 4.46 8.61
CA THR A 214 -9.79 5.81 8.98
C THR A 214 -10.95 6.53 9.63
N ALA A 215 -10.69 7.22 10.72
CA ALA A 215 -11.63 8.12 11.36
C ALA A 215 -10.96 9.47 11.61
N GLY A 216 -11.70 10.55 11.49
CA GLY A 216 -11.19 11.90 11.69
C GLY A 216 -12.22 12.87 12.23
N LEU A 217 -11.70 13.93 12.84
CA LEU A 217 -12.46 15.07 13.30
C LEU A 217 -11.87 16.33 12.67
N GLU A 218 -12.72 17.17 12.12
CA GLU A 218 -12.36 18.47 11.54
C GLU A 218 -13.18 19.56 12.24
N TYR A 219 -12.52 20.62 12.68
CA TYR A 219 -13.18 21.78 13.25
C TYR A 219 -12.77 23.04 12.49
N ASN A 220 -13.77 23.74 11.97
CA ASN A 220 -13.62 25.01 11.26
C ASN A 220 -14.16 26.15 12.16
N PHE A 221 -13.32 27.12 12.48
CA PHE A 221 -13.64 28.30 13.29
C PHE A 221 -13.63 29.59 12.50
#